data_a555db72dee4971d66014a2fab6a08a2
#
_entry.id   a555db72dee4971d66014a2fab6a08a2
#
_cell.length_a   1.000
_cell.length_b   1.000
_cell.length_c   1.000
_cell.angle_alpha   90.00
_cell.angle_beta   90.00
_cell.angle_gamma   90.00
#
_symmetry.space_group_name_H-M   'P 1'
#
loop_
_entity.id
_entity.type
_entity.pdbx_description
1 polymer ?
#
loop_
_entity_poly.entity_id
_entity_poly.type
_entity_poly.pdbx_seq_one_letter_code
_entity_poly.pdbx_strand_id
1 'polypeptide(L)'
;QNAPLGYDKEEMIIVHLNNTINKNRDAFTDRLKSFSGVQDVTYSQFLLSSQDQYMGWGRDYNGNNINFQCLPVSSSFLKVMGIEVKEGRDFRPEDDQKETGCYIFNEKAKAQYELKLNEKIDGDEIIGFIPDIKFASFRQEVTPMAFYLWGKYQWGQEGNYYNTAYVKFKAGSDLRSGMEHVRESLEKFDSEYPFVVRFYDEVLQHTYEKELKIGSLITLFSLVAIFISIVGVFGLVVFESEYKRKEIAVRKVLGSTTGEILYMFNVSYFWILLICFVFGAPVAWYGVHRWLENFAYRTPMYWWVLPLAFLAVGVITFMTVAFPGW
;
A
#
# COMPACT_ATOMS: atom_id res chain seq x y z
N GLN A 1 2.35 7.70 0.65
CA GLN A 1 1.76 7.22 -0.62
C GLN A 1 2.78 7.05 -1.75
N ASN A 2 4.00 7.60 -1.65
CA ASN A 2 5.02 7.59 -2.71
C ASN A 2 6.28 6.77 -2.35
N ALA A 3 6.15 5.73 -1.52
CA ALA A 3 7.31 4.87 -1.29
C ALA A 3 7.55 4.00 -2.54
N PRO A 4 8.79 3.93 -3.06
CA PRO A 4 9.09 3.13 -4.24
C PRO A 4 8.76 1.66 -3.96
N LEU A 5 7.97 1.05 -4.84
CA LEU A 5 7.59 -0.36 -4.76
C LEU A 5 8.76 -1.28 -5.12
N GLY A 6 9.71 -0.77 -5.90
CA GLY A 6 10.84 -1.52 -6.45
C GLY A 6 10.55 -2.20 -7.79
N TYR A 7 9.40 -1.87 -8.40
CA TYR A 7 9.00 -2.34 -9.73
C TYR A 7 8.06 -1.34 -10.42
N ASP A 8 7.98 -1.43 -11.76
CA ASP A 8 7.12 -0.57 -12.59
C ASP A 8 5.67 -1.04 -12.55
N LYS A 9 4.76 -0.07 -12.48
CA LYS A 9 3.31 -0.30 -12.48
C LYS A 9 2.56 0.54 -13.52
N GLU A 10 3.23 1.53 -14.09
CA GLU A 10 2.61 2.50 -14.98
C GLU A 10 2.35 1.91 -16.37
N GLU A 11 1.27 2.33 -17.00
CA GLU A 11 0.86 1.92 -18.35
C GLU A 11 0.81 0.40 -18.56
N MET A 12 0.44 -0.33 -17.52
CA MET A 12 0.37 -1.79 -17.50
C MET A 12 -1.05 -2.27 -17.23
N ILE A 13 -1.53 -3.20 -18.05
CA ILE A 13 -2.77 -3.91 -17.81
C ILE A 13 -2.51 -5.39 -17.46
N ILE A 14 -3.43 -5.93 -16.69
CA ILE A 14 -3.42 -7.32 -16.26
C ILE A 14 -4.54 -8.05 -16.97
N VAL A 15 -4.19 -9.22 -17.50
CA VAL A 15 -5.11 -10.16 -18.12
C VAL A 15 -4.99 -11.49 -17.40
N HIS A 16 -6.09 -12.02 -16.88
CA HIS A 16 -6.10 -13.39 -16.37
C HIS A 16 -6.10 -14.36 -17.54
N LEU A 17 -5.37 -15.44 -17.44
CA LEU A 17 -5.25 -16.44 -18.49
C LEU A 17 -5.96 -17.73 -18.08
N ASN A 18 -6.53 -18.41 -19.07
CA ASN A 18 -7.04 -19.77 -18.92
C ASN A 18 -6.11 -20.79 -19.62
N ASN A 19 -6.45 -22.05 -19.52
CA ASN A 19 -5.65 -23.13 -20.10
C ASN A 19 -5.57 -23.06 -21.64
N THR A 20 -6.62 -22.61 -22.31
CA THR A 20 -6.67 -22.51 -23.78
C THR A 20 -5.66 -21.47 -24.28
N ILE A 21 -5.63 -20.29 -23.64
CA ILE A 21 -4.70 -19.22 -23.98
C ILE A 21 -3.26 -19.63 -23.62
N ASN A 22 -3.06 -20.28 -22.45
CA ASN A 22 -1.74 -20.76 -22.03
C ASN A 22 -1.14 -21.75 -23.00
N LYS A 23 -1.91 -22.67 -23.57
CA LYS A 23 -1.44 -23.60 -24.61
C LYS A 23 -0.96 -22.91 -25.87
N ASN A 24 -1.49 -21.72 -26.16
CA ASN A 24 -1.16 -20.91 -27.34
C ASN A 24 -0.40 -19.63 -26.97
N ARG A 25 0.29 -19.60 -25.83
CA ARG A 25 0.88 -18.42 -25.22
C ARG A 25 1.81 -17.65 -26.16
N ASP A 26 2.65 -18.33 -26.91
CA ASP A 26 3.60 -17.68 -27.82
C ASP A 26 2.87 -16.96 -28.95
N ALA A 27 1.91 -17.62 -29.60
CA ALA A 27 1.09 -17.00 -30.63
C ALA A 27 0.20 -15.86 -30.07
N PHE A 28 -0.27 -15.96 -28.83
CA PHE A 28 -0.97 -14.91 -28.14
C PHE A 28 -0.04 -13.71 -27.86
N THR A 29 1.18 -13.95 -27.41
CA THR A 29 2.20 -12.92 -27.18
C THR A 29 2.53 -12.17 -28.48
N ASP A 30 2.76 -12.92 -29.58
CA ASP A 30 3.07 -12.32 -30.89
C ASP A 30 1.92 -11.45 -31.38
N ARG A 31 0.68 -11.90 -31.22
CA ARG A 31 -0.48 -11.10 -31.56
C ARG A 31 -0.58 -9.84 -30.72
N LEU A 32 -0.42 -9.90 -29.41
CA LEU A 32 -0.40 -8.71 -28.55
C LEU A 32 0.66 -7.70 -28.99
N LYS A 33 1.88 -8.18 -29.26
CA LYS A 33 3.00 -7.36 -29.73
C LYS A 33 2.84 -6.83 -31.15
N SER A 34 1.90 -7.35 -31.95
CA SER A 34 1.61 -6.80 -33.27
C SER A 34 0.98 -5.40 -33.21
N PHE A 35 0.40 -5.00 -32.09
CA PHE A 35 -0.04 -3.63 -31.86
C PHE A 35 1.15 -2.74 -31.47
N SER A 36 1.38 -1.69 -32.25
CA SER A 36 2.56 -0.82 -32.09
C SER A 36 2.67 -0.10 -30.74
N GLY A 37 1.54 0.05 -30.04
CA GLY A 37 1.44 0.64 -28.70
C GLY A 37 1.89 -0.31 -27.59
N VAL A 38 1.92 -1.62 -27.81
CA VAL A 38 2.44 -2.58 -26.83
C VAL A 38 3.95 -2.50 -26.81
N GLN A 39 4.52 -2.31 -25.62
CA GLN A 39 5.97 -2.30 -25.41
C GLN A 39 6.50 -3.71 -25.21
N ASP A 40 5.90 -4.44 -24.27
CA ASP A 40 6.28 -5.84 -23.98
C ASP A 40 5.15 -6.57 -23.25
N VAL A 41 5.27 -7.91 -23.18
CA VAL A 41 4.33 -8.80 -22.49
C VAL A 41 5.12 -9.77 -21.64
N THR A 42 4.67 -10.01 -20.42
CA THR A 42 5.28 -10.98 -19.51
C THR A 42 4.22 -11.71 -18.69
N TYR A 43 4.61 -12.78 -18.03
CA TYR A 43 3.69 -13.70 -17.38
C TYR A 43 4.15 -14.07 -15.99
N SER A 44 3.17 -14.34 -15.10
CA SER A 44 3.40 -14.97 -13.81
C SER A 44 2.30 -15.98 -13.47
N GLN A 45 2.62 -16.92 -12.59
CA GLN A 45 1.64 -17.89 -12.13
C GLN A 45 0.57 -17.24 -11.26
N PHE A 46 0.95 -16.28 -10.43
CA PHE A 46 0.06 -15.49 -9.58
C PHE A 46 0.29 -14.02 -9.84
N LEU A 47 -0.69 -13.19 -9.46
CA LEU A 47 -0.56 -11.76 -9.56
C LEU A 47 0.45 -11.25 -8.53
N LEU A 48 1.48 -10.52 -8.99
CA LEU A 48 2.40 -9.82 -8.10
C LEU A 48 1.60 -8.79 -7.27
N SER A 49 1.82 -8.75 -5.97
CA SER A 49 1.10 -7.89 -5.00
C SER A 49 -0.31 -8.35 -4.63
N SER A 50 -0.69 -9.57 -4.93
CA SER A 50 -1.91 -10.18 -4.38
C SER A 50 -1.58 -10.92 -3.10
N GLN A 51 -2.15 -10.49 -1.98
CA GLN A 51 -1.85 -11.05 -0.65
C GLN A 51 -2.28 -12.52 -0.48
N ASP A 52 -3.25 -12.96 -1.26
CA ASP A 52 -3.91 -14.26 -1.07
C ASP A 52 -3.35 -15.36 -2.00
N GLN A 53 -2.37 -15.06 -2.84
CA GLN A 53 -1.96 -15.95 -3.92
C GLN A 53 -0.49 -16.36 -3.91
N TYR A 54 0.31 -15.98 -2.90
CA TYR A 54 1.69 -16.42 -2.82
C TYR A 54 1.79 -17.83 -2.28
N MET A 55 2.50 -18.69 -3.01
CA MET A 55 2.85 -20.01 -2.52
C MET A 55 4.06 -19.92 -1.62
N GLY A 56 3.87 -20.28 -0.34
CA GLY A 56 4.99 -20.61 0.54
C GLY A 56 5.64 -21.90 0.06
N TRP A 57 6.91 -21.83 -0.31
CA TRP A 57 7.70 -23.00 -0.66
C TRP A 57 8.66 -23.34 0.46
N GLY A 58 8.67 -24.63 0.84
CA GLY A 58 9.72 -25.25 1.66
C GLY A 58 10.69 -26.01 0.76
N ARG A 59 11.98 -25.76 0.93
CA ARG A 59 13.05 -26.42 0.17
C ARG A 59 14.22 -26.76 1.09
N ASP A 60 14.96 -27.81 0.76
CA ASP A 60 16.20 -28.12 1.43
C ASP A 60 17.37 -27.33 0.83
N TYR A 61 18.11 -26.65 1.69
CA TYR A 61 19.34 -25.97 1.32
C TYR A 61 20.42 -26.31 2.34
N ASN A 62 21.44 -27.05 1.90
CA ASN A 62 22.56 -27.51 2.73
C ASN A 62 22.13 -28.24 4.02
N GLY A 63 21.06 -29.08 3.93
CA GLY A 63 20.52 -29.85 5.04
C GLY A 63 19.61 -29.05 5.97
N ASN A 64 19.28 -27.80 5.64
CA ASN A 64 18.33 -26.97 6.37
C ASN A 64 17.08 -26.71 5.53
N ASN A 65 15.91 -26.86 6.14
CA ASN A 65 14.66 -26.48 5.47
C ASN A 65 14.50 -24.97 5.50
N ILE A 66 14.46 -24.35 4.32
CA ILE A 66 14.21 -22.93 4.15
C ILE A 66 12.78 -22.69 3.63
N ASN A 67 12.11 -21.68 4.16
CA ASN A 67 10.76 -21.31 3.75
C ASN A 67 10.73 -19.89 3.18
N PHE A 68 10.20 -19.75 1.98
CA PHE A 68 10.13 -18.46 1.29
C PHE A 68 8.87 -18.37 0.43
N GLN A 69 8.47 -17.14 0.11
CA GLN A 69 7.42 -16.90 -0.88
C GLN A 69 8.00 -17.07 -2.26
N CYS A 70 7.30 -17.80 -3.14
CA CYS A 70 7.78 -18.05 -4.49
C CYS A 70 6.75 -17.59 -5.52
N LEU A 71 7.22 -16.84 -6.52
CA LEU A 71 6.43 -16.45 -7.68
C LEU A 71 7.07 -17.00 -8.95
N PRO A 72 6.53 -18.06 -9.53
CA PRO A 72 6.92 -18.53 -10.85
C PRO A 72 6.59 -17.50 -11.94
N VAL A 73 7.57 -17.19 -12.79
CA VAL A 73 7.49 -16.12 -13.79
C VAL A 73 8.11 -16.55 -15.12
N SER A 74 7.79 -15.83 -16.20
CA SER A 74 8.45 -15.98 -17.50
C SER A 74 9.82 -15.30 -17.51
N SER A 75 10.68 -15.68 -18.44
CA SER A 75 12.05 -15.18 -18.55
C SER A 75 12.16 -13.66 -18.77
N SER A 76 11.12 -13.01 -19.30
CA SER A 76 11.07 -11.56 -19.50
C SER A 76 10.57 -10.77 -18.28
N PHE A 77 10.17 -11.44 -17.20
CA PHE A 77 9.38 -10.82 -16.13
C PHE A 77 10.09 -9.67 -15.43
N LEU A 78 11.32 -9.88 -14.94
CA LEU A 78 12.04 -8.85 -14.19
C LEU A 78 12.30 -7.62 -15.06
N LYS A 79 12.71 -7.85 -16.31
CA LYS A 79 12.95 -6.79 -17.29
C LYS A 79 11.70 -5.92 -17.54
N VAL A 80 10.55 -6.56 -17.78
CA VAL A 80 9.29 -5.84 -18.07
C VAL A 80 8.79 -5.09 -16.83
N MET A 81 8.96 -5.69 -15.65
CA MET A 81 8.60 -5.08 -14.37
C MET A 81 9.61 -4.05 -13.88
N GLY A 82 10.73 -3.82 -14.58
CA GLY A 82 11.76 -2.87 -14.17
C GLY A 82 12.50 -3.28 -12.88
N ILE A 83 12.56 -4.57 -12.57
CA ILE A 83 13.25 -5.09 -11.38
C ILE A 83 14.71 -5.35 -11.75
N GLU A 84 15.63 -4.61 -11.13
CA GLU A 84 17.07 -4.76 -11.38
C GLU A 84 17.68 -5.88 -10.53
N VAL A 85 18.48 -6.73 -11.16
CA VAL A 85 19.29 -7.73 -10.47
C VAL A 85 20.55 -7.07 -9.94
N LYS A 86 20.76 -7.10 -8.61
CA LYS A 86 21.93 -6.50 -7.96
C LYS A 86 23.18 -7.36 -8.04
N GLU A 87 23.01 -8.66 -8.01
CA GLU A 87 24.09 -9.63 -8.02
C GLU A 87 23.71 -10.84 -8.87
N GLY A 88 24.62 -11.33 -9.68
CA GLY A 88 24.35 -12.41 -10.61
C GLY A 88 23.78 -11.89 -11.93
N ARG A 89 22.75 -12.56 -12.45
CA ARG A 89 22.13 -12.23 -13.72
C ARG A 89 20.60 -12.42 -13.69
N ASP A 90 19.92 -11.77 -14.62
CA ASP A 90 18.50 -11.97 -14.91
C ASP A 90 18.26 -13.30 -15.64
N PHE A 91 17.00 -13.72 -15.68
CA PHE A 91 16.54 -14.84 -16.50
C PHE A 91 16.81 -14.58 -17.98
N ARG A 92 17.07 -15.66 -18.71
CA ARG A 92 17.30 -15.63 -20.16
C ARG A 92 16.35 -16.63 -20.84
N PRO A 93 15.97 -16.42 -22.09
CA PRO A 93 15.17 -17.38 -22.86
C PRO A 93 15.76 -18.79 -22.91
N GLU A 94 17.11 -18.89 -22.84
CA GLU A 94 17.79 -20.19 -22.84
C GLU A 94 17.57 -20.97 -21.54
N ASP A 95 17.25 -20.29 -20.45
CA ASP A 95 16.96 -20.94 -19.16
C ASP A 95 15.63 -21.73 -19.19
N ASP A 96 14.66 -21.33 -20.03
CA ASP A 96 13.43 -22.08 -20.29
C ASP A 96 13.70 -23.47 -20.92
N GLN A 97 14.85 -23.66 -21.56
CA GLN A 97 15.22 -24.89 -22.23
C GLN A 97 16.07 -25.83 -21.36
N LYS A 98 16.49 -25.38 -20.18
CA LYS A 98 17.25 -26.21 -19.24
C LYS A 98 16.38 -27.30 -18.61
N GLU A 99 16.98 -28.40 -18.22
CA GLU A 99 16.28 -29.49 -17.52
C GLU A 99 15.82 -29.09 -16.12
N THR A 100 16.53 -28.16 -15.47
CA THR A 100 16.24 -27.64 -14.13
C THR A 100 15.82 -26.20 -14.18
N GLY A 101 15.03 -25.78 -13.19
CA GLY A 101 14.66 -24.38 -13.03
C GLY A 101 15.78 -23.54 -12.43
N CYS A 102 15.51 -22.26 -12.23
CA CYS A 102 16.43 -21.36 -11.55
C CYS A 102 15.69 -20.32 -10.70
N TYR A 103 16.38 -19.88 -9.64
CA TYR A 103 15.88 -18.92 -8.66
C TYR A 103 16.61 -17.58 -8.76
N ILE A 104 15.86 -16.50 -8.55
CA ILE A 104 16.36 -15.17 -8.20
C ILE A 104 15.72 -14.77 -6.88
N PHE A 105 16.52 -14.67 -5.81
CA PHE A 105 16.05 -14.35 -4.47
C PHE A 105 16.15 -12.86 -4.14
N ASN A 106 15.38 -12.39 -3.16
CA ASN A 106 15.57 -11.06 -2.60
C ASN A 106 16.70 -11.03 -1.55
N GLU A 107 17.15 -9.81 -1.19
CA GLU A 107 18.23 -9.61 -0.19
C GLU A 107 17.86 -10.19 1.18
N LYS A 108 16.58 -10.13 1.55
CA LYS A 108 16.09 -10.71 2.80
C LYS A 108 16.31 -12.22 2.87
N ALA A 109 15.99 -12.95 1.80
CA ALA A 109 16.22 -14.39 1.73
C ALA A 109 17.72 -14.71 1.75
N LYS A 110 18.53 -13.94 0.98
CA LYS A 110 19.98 -14.08 0.96
C LYS A 110 20.58 -13.95 2.33
N ALA A 111 20.20 -12.91 3.07
CA ALA A 111 20.74 -12.65 4.41
C ALA A 111 20.25 -13.67 5.46
N GLN A 112 18.96 -14.07 5.38
CA GLN A 112 18.38 -14.96 6.37
C GLN A 112 18.86 -16.39 6.27
N TYR A 113 19.11 -16.87 5.04
CA TYR A 113 19.49 -18.26 4.76
C TYR A 113 20.94 -18.41 4.27
N GLU A 114 21.71 -17.32 4.28
CA GLU A 114 23.12 -17.28 3.82
C GLU A 114 23.30 -17.84 2.41
N LEU A 115 22.32 -17.53 1.51
CA LEU A 115 22.29 -18.04 0.13
C LEU A 115 23.46 -17.49 -0.69
N LYS A 116 24.03 -18.35 -1.52
CA LYS A 116 25.14 -17.98 -2.40
C LYS A 116 24.81 -18.18 -3.87
N LEU A 117 25.39 -17.33 -4.71
CA LEU A 117 25.25 -17.39 -6.15
C LEU A 117 25.83 -18.71 -6.67
N ASN A 118 25.18 -19.27 -7.72
CA ASN A 118 25.53 -20.54 -8.36
C ASN A 118 25.44 -21.79 -7.47
N GLU A 119 24.92 -21.67 -6.26
CA GLU A 119 24.53 -22.84 -5.46
C GLU A 119 23.16 -23.36 -5.88
N LYS A 120 22.85 -24.58 -5.50
CA LYS A 120 21.59 -25.26 -5.90
C LYS A 120 20.70 -25.51 -4.71
N ILE A 121 19.39 -25.37 -4.95
CA ILE A 121 18.31 -25.74 -4.04
C ILE A 121 17.47 -26.80 -4.73
N ASP A 122 17.45 -28.03 -4.20
CA ASP A 122 16.76 -29.17 -4.79
C ASP A 122 17.12 -29.42 -6.28
N GLY A 123 18.33 -29.07 -6.70
CA GLY A 123 18.81 -29.22 -8.07
C GLY A 123 18.70 -27.97 -8.93
N ASP A 124 17.88 -26.98 -8.55
CA ASP A 124 17.68 -25.71 -9.25
C ASP A 124 18.70 -24.65 -8.81
N GLU A 125 19.25 -23.92 -9.76
CA GLU A 125 20.36 -23.00 -9.54
C GLU A 125 19.91 -21.62 -9.04
N ILE A 126 20.61 -21.03 -8.07
CA ILE A 126 20.48 -19.63 -7.69
C ILE A 126 21.30 -18.77 -8.65
N ILE A 127 20.65 -18.02 -9.53
CA ILE A 127 21.30 -17.25 -10.59
C ILE A 127 21.44 -15.76 -10.30
N GLY A 128 20.74 -15.25 -9.30
CA GLY A 128 20.79 -13.84 -8.96
C GLY A 128 20.11 -13.46 -7.66
N PHE A 129 20.37 -12.21 -7.26
CA PHE A 129 19.73 -11.56 -6.14
C PHE A 129 19.21 -10.18 -6.53
N ILE A 130 18.01 -9.84 -6.04
CA ILE A 130 17.34 -8.56 -6.27
C ILE A 130 17.20 -7.79 -4.94
N PRO A 131 16.98 -6.46 -5.00
CA PRO A 131 16.57 -5.70 -3.82
C PRO A 131 15.30 -6.25 -3.19
N ASP A 132 15.09 -5.91 -1.93
CA ASP A 132 13.81 -6.15 -1.28
C ASP A 132 12.72 -5.30 -1.93
N ILE A 133 11.80 -5.95 -2.62
CA ILE A 133 10.64 -5.31 -3.24
C ILE A 133 9.41 -5.42 -2.34
N LYS A 134 8.54 -4.43 -2.41
CA LYS A 134 7.29 -4.39 -1.64
C LYS A 134 6.16 -4.99 -2.46
N PHE A 135 5.96 -6.29 -2.34
CA PHE A 135 4.92 -7.03 -3.06
C PHE A 135 3.65 -7.27 -2.24
N ALA A 136 3.64 -6.83 -0.96
CA ALA A 136 2.50 -6.95 -0.06
C ALA A 136 2.14 -5.59 0.56
N SER A 137 1.05 -5.55 1.34
CA SER A 137 0.65 -4.36 2.11
C SER A 137 1.80 -3.86 2.99
N PHE A 138 1.89 -2.53 3.19
CA PHE A 138 2.83 -1.91 4.14
C PHE A 138 2.68 -2.39 5.60
N ARG A 139 1.68 -3.21 5.90
CA ARG A 139 1.52 -3.88 7.19
C ARG A 139 2.45 -5.07 7.37
N GLN A 140 2.88 -5.68 6.26
CA GLN A 140 3.75 -6.85 6.31
C GLN A 140 5.21 -6.45 6.09
N GLU A 141 6.10 -7.02 6.88
CA GLU A 141 7.53 -6.93 6.62
C GLU A 141 7.86 -7.67 5.33
N VAL A 142 8.93 -7.21 4.66
CA VAL A 142 9.47 -7.96 3.53
C VAL A 142 9.90 -9.34 4.04
N THR A 143 9.35 -10.37 3.44
CA THR A 143 9.67 -11.76 3.74
C THR A 143 10.69 -12.30 2.74
N PRO A 144 11.39 -13.40 3.06
CA PRO A 144 12.15 -14.16 2.07
C PRO A 144 11.29 -14.48 0.86
N MET A 145 11.76 -14.08 -0.33
CA MET A 145 11.03 -14.24 -1.58
C MET A 145 11.97 -14.65 -2.71
N ALA A 146 11.44 -15.45 -3.64
CA ALA A 146 12.09 -15.80 -4.89
C ALA A 146 11.16 -15.59 -6.07
N PHE A 147 11.71 -15.12 -7.18
CA PHE A 147 11.19 -15.38 -8.51
C PHE A 147 11.77 -16.69 -9.01
N TYR A 148 10.95 -17.48 -9.66
CA TYR A 148 11.34 -18.79 -10.14
C TYR A 148 11.01 -18.96 -11.61
N LEU A 149 11.97 -19.39 -12.38
CA LEU A 149 11.77 -19.79 -13.77
C LEU A 149 11.79 -21.30 -13.85
N TRP A 150 10.68 -21.86 -14.35
CA TRP A 150 10.61 -23.28 -14.64
C TRP A 150 11.57 -23.64 -15.77
N GLY A 151 12.29 -24.75 -15.63
CA GLY A 151 12.98 -25.32 -16.76
C GLY A 151 12.04 -26.15 -17.66
N LYS A 152 12.62 -26.99 -18.48
CA LYS A 152 11.90 -27.85 -19.41
C LYS A 152 10.99 -28.88 -18.72
N TYR A 153 11.38 -29.35 -17.54
CA TYR A 153 10.57 -30.23 -16.70
C TYR A 153 9.72 -29.42 -15.74
N GLN A 154 8.48 -29.24 -16.14
CA GLN A 154 7.50 -28.48 -15.38
C GLN A 154 6.70 -29.38 -14.44
N TRP A 155 6.29 -28.83 -13.33
CA TRP A 155 5.40 -29.49 -12.40
C TRP A 155 4.03 -29.73 -13.05
N GLY A 156 3.70 -31.00 -13.30
CA GLY A 156 2.49 -31.40 -14.00
C GLY A 156 2.69 -31.50 -15.53
N GLN A 157 2.28 -32.62 -16.12
CA GLN A 157 2.50 -33.00 -17.52
C GLN A 157 1.81 -32.08 -18.57
N GLU A 158 1.18 -31.00 -18.19
CA GLU A 158 0.36 -30.16 -19.09
C GLU A 158 0.83 -28.71 -19.26
N GLY A 159 2.06 -28.39 -18.92
CA GLY A 159 2.66 -27.08 -19.27
C GLY A 159 2.63 -26.02 -18.16
N ASN A 160 3.47 -25.03 -18.30
CA ASN A 160 3.57 -23.85 -17.43
C ASN A 160 2.25 -23.08 -17.46
N TYR A 161 1.45 -23.21 -16.43
CA TYR A 161 0.27 -22.39 -16.29
C TYR A 161 0.66 -21.05 -15.64
N TYR A 162 0.80 -20.05 -16.48
CA TYR A 162 0.76 -18.68 -15.99
C TYR A 162 -0.69 -18.22 -15.96
N ASN A 163 -1.17 -17.79 -14.81
CA ASN A 163 -2.55 -17.33 -14.68
C ASN A 163 -2.70 -15.83 -14.96
N THR A 164 -1.59 -15.12 -15.08
CA THR A 164 -1.58 -13.68 -15.23
C THR A 164 -0.61 -13.26 -16.32
N ALA A 165 -1.12 -12.49 -17.29
CA ALA A 165 -0.30 -11.77 -18.26
C ALA A 165 -0.26 -10.29 -17.87
N TYR A 166 0.91 -9.68 -18.02
CA TYR A 166 1.13 -8.25 -17.88
C TYR A 166 1.47 -7.69 -19.25
N VAL A 167 0.63 -6.80 -19.74
CA VAL A 167 0.82 -6.12 -21.03
C VAL A 167 1.24 -4.69 -20.74
N LYS A 168 2.49 -4.37 -21.04
CA LYS A 168 3.06 -3.03 -20.86
C LYS A 168 2.90 -2.24 -22.13
N PHE A 169 2.33 -1.05 -22.03
CA PHE A 169 2.19 -0.12 -23.14
C PHE A 169 3.35 0.90 -23.17
N LYS A 170 3.61 1.44 -24.33
CA LYS A 170 4.54 2.56 -24.47
C LYS A 170 3.91 3.83 -23.93
N ALA A 171 4.71 4.68 -23.32
CA ALA A 171 4.27 5.98 -22.82
C ALA A 171 3.57 6.79 -23.94
N GLY A 172 2.37 7.31 -23.61
CA GLY A 172 1.57 8.12 -24.55
C GLY A 172 0.89 7.32 -25.66
N SER A 173 0.86 5.98 -25.60
CA SER A 173 0.07 5.18 -26.54
C SER A 173 -1.44 5.31 -26.29
N ASP A 174 -2.24 5.09 -27.34
CA ASP A 174 -3.69 5.03 -27.19
C ASP A 174 -4.12 3.76 -26.45
N LEU A 175 -4.30 3.90 -25.14
CA LEU A 175 -4.70 2.79 -24.26
C LEU A 175 -6.06 2.20 -24.64
N ARG A 176 -6.97 3.01 -25.19
CA ARG A 176 -8.29 2.52 -25.60
C ARG A 176 -8.19 1.55 -26.77
N SER A 177 -7.45 1.94 -27.80
CA SER A 177 -7.16 1.06 -28.94
C SER A 177 -6.34 -0.15 -28.51
N GLY A 178 -5.41 0.02 -27.58
CA GLY A 178 -4.64 -1.07 -26.98
C GLY A 178 -5.52 -2.09 -26.26
N MET A 179 -6.47 -1.65 -25.44
CA MET A 179 -7.41 -2.53 -24.74
C MET A 179 -8.33 -3.28 -25.72
N GLU A 180 -8.80 -2.62 -26.77
CA GLU A 180 -9.61 -3.28 -27.81
C GLU A 180 -8.79 -4.34 -28.54
N HIS A 181 -7.53 -4.07 -28.87
CA HIS A 181 -6.64 -5.07 -29.45
C HIS A 181 -6.41 -6.28 -28.54
N VAL A 182 -6.26 -6.05 -27.23
CA VAL A 182 -6.14 -7.14 -26.24
C VAL A 182 -7.42 -7.96 -26.21
N ARG A 183 -8.60 -7.30 -26.22
CA ARG A 183 -9.90 -7.96 -26.28
C ARG A 183 -10.04 -8.84 -27.53
N GLU A 184 -9.81 -8.28 -28.71
CA GLU A 184 -9.84 -9.04 -29.97
C GLU A 184 -8.85 -10.22 -29.97
N SER A 185 -7.70 -10.03 -29.31
CA SER A 185 -6.70 -11.07 -29.18
C SER A 185 -7.18 -12.21 -28.29
N LEU A 186 -7.83 -11.91 -27.17
CA LEU A 186 -8.44 -12.91 -26.30
C LEU A 186 -9.56 -13.68 -27.00
N GLU A 187 -10.50 -12.96 -27.63
CA GLU A 187 -11.64 -13.54 -28.36
C GLU A 187 -11.21 -14.46 -29.51
N LYS A 188 -10.06 -14.18 -30.12
CA LYS A 188 -9.51 -15.01 -31.19
C LYS A 188 -9.03 -16.37 -30.69
N PHE A 189 -8.46 -16.43 -29.49
CA PHE A 189 -7.94 -17.68 -28.88
C PHE A 189 -9.02 -18.41 -28.08
N ASP A 190 -9.96 -17.68 -27.49
CA ASP A 190 -11.10 -18.22 -26.76
C ASP A 190 -12.28 -17.24 -26.81
N SER A 191 -13.25 -17.54 -27.67
CA SER A 191 -14.42 -16.67 -27.90
C SER A 191 -15.38 -16.62 -26.70
N GLU A 192 -15.30 -17.56 -25.78
CA GLU A 192 -16.14 -17.61 -24.57
C GLU A 192 -15.43 -16.98 -23.37
N TYR A 193 -14.17 -16.54 -23.54
CA TYR A 193 -13.41 -15.98 -22.43
C TYR A 193 -13.97 -14.62 -22.00
N PRO A 194 -14.36 -14.45 -20.72
CA PRO A 194 -14.86 -13.16 -20.24
C PRO A 194 -13.74 -12.12 -20.27
N PHE A 195 -13.96 -11.03 -20.97
CA PHE A 195 -13.01 -9.92 -21.01
C PHE A 195 -12.96 -9.21 -19.66
N VAL A 196 -12.03 -9.62 -18.79
CA VAL A 196 -11.76 -8.98 -17.52
C VAL A 196 -10.32 -8.47 -17.54
N VAL A 197 -10.18 -7.21 -17.91
CA VAL A 197 -8.90 -6.50 -17.93
C VAL A 197 -8.93 -5.42 -16.85
N ARG A 198 -7.86 -5.31 -16.09
CA ARG A 198 -7.70 -4.28 -15.04
C ARG A 198 -6.37 -3.57 -15.23
N PHE A 199 -6.34 -2.29 -14.93
CA PHE A 199 -5.07 -1.60 -14.78
C PHE A 199 -4.36 -2.10 -13.54
N TYR A 200 -3.05 -2.34 -13.68
CA TYR A 200 -2.26 -2.85 -12.56
C TYR A 200 -2.24 -1.89 -11.38
N ASP A 201 -2.23 -0.61 -11.67
CA ASP A 201 -2.35 0.49 -10.73
C ASP A 201 -3.65 0.45 -9.90
N GLU A 202 -4.78 0.16 -10.55
CA GLU A 202 -6.08 0.00 -9.92
C GLU A 202 -6.09 -1.21 -8.96
N VAL A 203 -5.49 -2.32 -9.38
CA VAL A 203 -5.38 -3.53 -8.54
C VAL A 203 -4.53 -3.25 -7.28
N LEU A 204 -3.45 -2.50 -7.43
CA LEU A 204 -2.65 -2.07 -6.29
C LEU A 204 -3.43 -1.14 -5.36
N GLN A 205 -4.23 -0.21 -5.90
CA GLN A 205 -5.08 0.67 -5.10
C GLN A 205 -6.11 -0.10 -4.26
N HIS A 206 -6.73 -1.14 -4.81
CA HIS A 206 -7.67 -1.98 -4.06
C HIS A 206 -7.04 -2.62 -2.82
N THR A 207 -5.75 -2.93 -2.87
CA THR A 207 -5.02 -3.46 -1.71
C THR A 207 -5.00 -2.46 -0.54
N TYR A 208 -5.07 -1.15 -0.83
CA TYR A 208 -5.03 -0.07 0.15
C TYR A 208 -6.39 0.57 0.45
N GLU A 209 -7.46 0.18 -0.26
CA GLU A 209 -8.79 0.77 -0.07
C GLU A 209 -9.31 0.66 1.37
N LYS A 210 -9.02 -0.45 2.05
CA LYS A 210 -9.43 -0.64 3.45
C LYS A 210 -8.81 0.41 4.36
N GLU A 211 -7.53 0.70 4.18
CA GLU A 211 -6.80 1.72 4.94
C GLU A 211 -7.31 3.12 4.63
N LEU A 212 -7.58 3.43 3.37
CA LEU A 212 -8.13 4.73 2.95
C LEU A 212 -9.53 4.94 3.51
N LYS A 213 -10.38 3.92 3.51
CA LYS A 213 -11.73 3.96 4.11
C LYS A 213 -11.65 4.20 5.62
N ILE A 214 -10.75 3.51 6.33
CA ILE A 214 -10.53 3.73 7.77
C ILE A 214 -10.05 5.16 8.03
N GLY A 215 -9.10 5.68 7.25
CA GLY A 215 -8.63 7.06 7.35
C GLY A 215 -9.75 8.09 7.15
N SER A 216 -10.60 7.88 6.15
CA SER A 216 -11.77 8.72 5.88
C SER A 216 -12.78 8.70 7.03
N LEU A 217 -13.07 7.52 7.59
CA LEU A 217 -13.95 7.38 8.75
C LEU A 217 -13.40 8.10 9.99
N ILE A 218 -12.10 7.95 10.28
CA ILE A 218 -11.45 8.66 11.39
C ILE A 218 -11.58 10.17 11.20
N THR A 219 -11.35 10.68 9.98
CA THR A 219 -11.51 12.10 9.67
C THR A 219 -12.94 12.59 9.91
N LEU A 220 -13.94 11.84 9.43
CA LEU A 220 -15.34 12.18 9.60
C LEU A 220 -15.72 12.23 11.09
N PHE A 221 -15.39 11.19 11.87
CA PHE A 221 -15.69 11.15 13.30
C PHE A 221 -14.95 12.24 14.07
N SER A 222 -13.73 12.59 13.67
CA SER A 222 -12.99 13.71 14.27
C SER A 222 -13.69 15.04 14.04
N LEU A 223 -14.22 15.30 12.85
CA LEU A 223 -14.99 16.50 12.54
C LEU A 223 -16.28 16.57 13.37
N VAL A 224 -17.00 15.45 13.51
CA VAL A 224 -18.21 15.38 14.35
C VAL A 224 -17.85 15.63 15.81
N ALA A 225 -16.75 15.05 16.32
CA ALA A 225 -16.31 15.27 17.69
C ALA A 225 -15.94 16.74 17.95
N ILE A 226 -15.26 17.40 17.01
CA ILE A 226 -14.95 18.83 17.09
C ILE A 226 -16.24 19.66 17.12
N PHE A 227 -17.20 19.36 16.26
CA PHE A 227 -18.48 20.06 16.23
C PHE A 227 -19.24 19.94 17.57
N ILE A 228 -19.37 18.73 18.11
CA ILE A 228 -20.00 18.48 19.42
C ILE A 228 -19.27 19.25 20.53
N SER A 229 -17.92 19.28 20.49
CA SER A 229 -17.12 20.01 21.45
C SER A 229 -17.38 21.51 21.40
N ILE A 230 -17.49 22.10 20.20
CA ILE A 230 -17.80 23.51 20.00
C ILE A 230 -19.20 23.83 20.61
N VAL A 231 -20.21 23.02 20.29
CA VAL A 231 -21.57 23.18 20.82
C VAL A 231 -21.57 23.05 22.33
N GLY A 232 -20.84 22.08 22.89
CA GLY A 232 -20.71 21.89 24.34
C GLY A 232 -20.07 23.08 25.05
N VAL A 233 -18.94 23.59 24.52
CA VAL A 233 -18.28 24.78 25.08
C VAL A 233 -19.18 25.99 24.97
N PHE A 234 -19.83 26.20 23.82
CA PHE A 234 -20.77 27.31 23.62
C PHE A 234 -21.89 27.29 24.65
N GLY A 235 -22.54 26.12 24.86
CA GLY A 235 -23.59 25.94 25.84
C GLY A 235 -23.12 26.26 27.27
N LEU A 236 -21.91 25.79 27.65
CA LEU A 236 -21.30 26.10 28.94
C LEU A 236 -21.04 27.60 29.11
N VAL A 237 -20.49 28.27 28.09
CA VAL A 237 -20.23 29.72 28.14
C VAL A 237 -21.50 30.51 28.31
N VAL A 238 -22.56 30.18 27.56
CA VAL A 238 -23.88 30.84 27.70
C VAL A 238 -24.45 30.63 29.12
N PHE A 239 -24.42 29.40 29.61
CA PHE A 239 -24.89 29.07 30.95
C PHE A 239 -24.10 29.83 32.03
N GLU A 240 -22.78 29.84 31.95
CA GLU A 240 -21.91 30.51 32.90
C GLU A 240 -22.09 32.03 32.86
N SER A 241 -22.30 32.61 31.69
CA SER A 241 -22.58 34.02 31.51
C SER A 241 -23.88 34.43 32.17
N GLU A 242 -24.94 33.65 32.04
CA GLU A 242 -26.20 33.89 32.73
C GLU A 242 -26.07 33.71 34.26
N TYR A 243 -25.37 32.67 34.71
CA TYR A 243 -25.11 32.42 36.12
C TYR A 243 -24.35 33.57 36.79
N LYS A 244 -23.31 34.10 36.12
CA LYS A 244 -22.47 35.20 36.62
C LYS A 244 -23.00 36.59 36.24
N ARG A 245 -24.20 36.71 35.69
CA ARG A 245 -24.77 37.96 35.18
C ARG A 245 -24.74 39.11 36.21
N LYS A 246 -25.04 38.83 37.47
CA LYS A 246 -24.99 39.83 38.56
C LYS A 246 -23.57 40.28 38.82
N GLU A 247 -22.57 39.40 38.83
CA GLU A 247 -21.16 39.72 39.03
C GLU A 247 -20.62 40.57 37.87
N ILE A 248 -20.96 40.18 36.64
CA ILE A 248 -20.59 40.91 35.43
C ILE A 248 -21.17 42.32 35.44
N ALA A 249 -22.45 42.48 35.83
CA ALA A 249 -23.10 43.78 35.91
C ALA A 249 -22.44 44.69 36.96
N VAL A 250 -22.11 44.20 38.14
CA VAL A 250 -21.40 44.96 39.18
C VAL A 250 -20.02 45.40 38.68
N ARG A 251 -19.26 44.52 38.03
CA ARG A 251 -17.96 44.85 37.48
C ARG A 251 -18.03 45.90 36.36
N LYS A 252 -19.05 45.84 35.49
CA LYS A 252 -19.30 46.86 34.47
C LYS A 252 -19.60 48.21 35.06
N VAL A 253 -20.41 48.26 36.13
CA VAL A 253 -20.70 49.53 36.84
C VAL A 253 -19.45 50.07 37.50
N LEU A 254 -18.52 49.25 37.97
CA LEU A 254 -17.23 49.62 38.53
C LEU A 254 -16.19 49.97 37.51
N GLY A 255 -16.51 49.98 36.19
CA GLY A 255 -15.67 50.42 35.11
C GLY A 255 -14.87 49.34 34.40
N SER A 256 -15.14 48.07 34.67
CA SER A 256 -14.46 46.97 33.93
C SER A 256 -14.84 46.98 32.46
N THR A 257 -13.81 46.78 31.60
CA THR A 257 -13.98 46.69 30.16
C THR A 257 -14.49 45.30 29.75
N THR A 258 -15.14 45.21 28.59
CA THR A 258 -15.58 43.93 28.03
C THR A 258 -14.40 42.97 27.82
N GLY A 259 -13.21 43.50 27.47
CA GLY A 259 -11.99 42.71 27.32
C GLY A 259 -11.53 42.03 28.60
N GLU A 260 -11.63 42.69 29.76
CA GLU A 260 -11.29 42.12 31.07
C GLU A 260 -12.23 40.98 31.47
N ILE A 261 -13.50 41.12 31.16
CA ILE A 261 -14.51 40.05 31.39
C ILE A 261 -14.24 38.82 30.51
N LEU A 262 -13.96 39.07 29.22
CA LEU A 262 -13.59 37.97 28.28
C LEU A 262 -12.28 37.31 28.68
N TYR A 263 -11.30 38.08 29.15
CA TYR A 263 -10.05 37.51 29.66
C TYR A 263 -10.28 36.57 30.85
N MET A 264 -11.12 36.95 31.79
CA MET A 264 -11.47 36.15 32.97
C MET A 264 -12.08 34.77 32.54
N PHE A 265 -13.02 34.80 31.59
CA PHE A 265 -13.61 33.58 31.06
C PHE A 265 -12.55 32.71 30.34
N ASN A 266 -11.79 33.31 29.45
CA ASN A 266 -10.76 32.60 28.69
C ASN A 266 -9.72 31.93 29.59
N VAL A 267 -9.30 32.56 30.67
CA VAL A 267 -8.35 31.96 31.64
C VAL A 267 -8.96 30.72 32.31
N SER A 268 -10.24 30.78 32.69
CA SER A 268 -10.94 29.62 33.28
C SER A 268 -11.01 28.45 32.32
N TYR A 269 -11.39 28.68 31.07
CA TYR A 269 -11.44 27.64 30.03
C TYR A 269 -10.06 27.13 29.62
N PHE A 270 -9.02 27.98 29.66
CA PHE A 270 -7.64 27.56 29.42
C PHE A 270 -7.18 26.52 30.44
N TRP A 271 -7.48 26.70 31.73
CA TRP A 271 -7.14 25.74 32.76
C TRP A 271 -7.86 24.40 32.57
N ILE A 272 -9.15 24.44 32.24
CA ILE A 272 -9.93 23.24 31.93
C ILE A 272 -9.30 22.50 30.71
N LEU A 273 -8.99 23.25 29.64
CA LEU A 273 -8.35 22.69 28.45
C LEU A 273 -7.01 22.05 28.77
N LEU A 274 -6.19 22.71 29.61
CA LEU A 274 -4.88 22.20 30.03
C LEU A 274 -5.03 20.86 30.80
N ILE A 275 -5.97 20.80 31.74
CA ILE A 275 -6.25 19.57 32.49
C ILE A 275 -6.69 18.45 31.54
N CYS A 276 -7.65 18.73 30.67
CA CYS A 276 -8.12 17.76 29.67
C CYS A 276 -6.97 17.28 28.76
N PHE A 277 -6.07 18.17 28.37
CA PHE A 277 -4.94 17.83 27.54
C PHE A 277 -3.93 16.93 28.28
N VAL A 278 -3.64 17.21 29.55
CA VAL A 278 -2.72 16.40 30.36
C VAL A 278 -3.19 14.95 30.48
N PHE A 279 -4.49 14.71 30.57
CA PHE A 279 -5.05 13.35 30.58
C PHE A 279 -5.29 12.78 29.18
N GLY A 280 -5.75 13.58 28.25
CA GLY A 280 -6.10 13.14 26.89
C GLY A 280 -4.88 12.83 26.03
N ALA A 281 -3.80 13.61 26.12
CA ALA A 281 -2.63 13.44 25.29
C ALA A 281 -1.92 12.09 25.52
N PRO A 282 -1.70 11.59 26.75
CA PRO A 282 -1.14 10.27 26.97
C PRO A 282 -2.03 9.14 26.44
N VAL A 283 -3.35 9.25 26.57
CA VAL A 283 -4.29 8.26 26.06
C VAL A 283 -4.27 8.24 24.53
N ALA A 284 -4.29 9.40 23.90
CA ALA A 284 -4.19 9.53 22.46
C ALA A 284 -2.84 8.99 21.93
N TRP A 285 -1.74 9.34 22.62
CA TRP A 285 -0.41 8.82 22.28
C TRP A 285 -0.36 7.30 22.34
N TYR A 286 -0.85 6.72 23.44
CA TYR A 286 -0.89 5.26 23.60
C TYR A 286 -1.75 4.59 22.52
N GLY A 287 -2.93 5.13 22.24
CA GLY A 287 -3.84 4.59 21.22
C GLY A 287 -3.21 4.60 19.82
N VAL A 288 -2.62 5.75 19.42
CA VAL A 288 -1.96 5.87 18.12
C VAL A 288 -0.71 4.99 18.06
N HIS A 289 0.09 4.93 19.14
CA HIS A 289 1.27 4.07 19.19
C HIS A 289 0.88 2.60 19.02
N ARG A 290 -0.14 2.15 19.75
CA ARG A 290 -0.65 0.77 19.65
C ARG A 290 -1.23 0.44 18.27
N TRP A 291 -1.89 1.42 17.65
CA TRP A 291 -2.38 1.25 16.28
C TRP A 291 -1.24 1.17 15.26
N LEU A 292 -0.21 1.99 15.40
CA LEU A 292 0.98 1.96 14.55
C LEU A 292 1.79 0.66 14.72
N GLU A 293 1.70 -0.06 15.85
CA GLU A 293 2.33 -1.37 16.02
C GLU A 293 1.86 -2.43 15.01
N ASN A 294 0.67 -2.25 14.42
CA ASN A 294 0.15 -3.14 13.39
C ASN A 294 0.77 -2.90 12.00
N PHE A 295 1.66 -1.92 11.85
CA PHE A 295 2.33 -1.61 10.60
C PHE A 295 3.82 -1.96 10.69
N ALA A 296 4.32 -2.75 9.74
CA ALA A 296 5.73 -3.10 9.64
C ALA A 296 6.60 -1.87 9.34
N TYR A 297 6.09 -0.97 8.47
CA TYR A 297 6.75 0.29 8.12
C TYR A 297 6.05 1.45 8.83
N ARG A 298 6.55 1.79 10.03
CA ARG A 298 5.98 2.82 10.89
C ARG A 298 6.53 4.19 10.52
N THR A 299 5.64 5.18 10.40
CA THR A 299 6.06 6.58 10.40
C THR A 299 6.40 6.96 11.84
N PRO A 300 7.55 7.61 12.10
CA PRO A 300 7.85 8.08 13.44
C PRO A 300 6.79 9.09 13.89
N MET A 301 6.31 8.91 15.12
CA MET A 301 5.34 9.83 15.69
C MET A 301 6.07 11.11 16.13
N TYR A 302 5.81 12.21 15.44
CA TYR A 302 6.47 13.47 15.72
C TYR A 302 5.86 14.11 16.99
N TRP A 303 6.70 14.43 17.94
CA TRP A 303 6.31 15.03 19.23
C TRP A 303 5.55 16.35 19.11
N TRP A 304 5.81 17.13 18.05
CA TRP A 304 5.19 18.43 17.79
C TRP A 304 3.70 18.36 17.42
N VAL A 305 3.19 17.19 17.07
CA VAL A 305 1.77 16.99 16.69
C VAL A 305 0.85 17.27 17.88
N LEU A 306 1.24 16.84 19.10
CA LEU A 306 0.45 17.08 20.30
C LEU A 306 0.36 18.58 20.68
N PRO A 307 1.46 19.33 20.75
CA PRO A 307 1.38 20.80 20.95
C PRO A 307 0.57 21.50 19.87
N LEU A 308 0.67 21.08 18.61
CA LEU A 308 -0.11 21.66 17.52
C LEU A 308 -1.62 21.41 17.70
N ALA A 309 -1.99 20.17 18.08
CA ALA A 309 -3.37 19.83 18.38
C ALA A 309 -3.92 20.65 19.56
N PHE A 310 -3.15 20.82 20.64
CA PHE A 310 -3.50 21.68 21.78
C PHE A 310 -3.74 23.13 21.35
N LEU A 311 -2.85 23.67 20.54
CA LEU A 311 -2.98 25.05 20.03
C LEU A 311 -4.22 25.20 19.15
N ALA A 312 -4.51 24.25 18.27
CA ALA A 312 -5.68 24.29 17.40
C ALA A 312 -6.99 24.26 18.22
N VAL A 313 -7.08 23.34 19.19
CA VAL A 313 -8.25 23.28 20.08
C VAL A 313 -8.36 24.54 20.94
N GLY A 314 -7.22 25.08 21.41
CA GLY A 314 -7.16 26.35 22.17
C GLY A 314 -7.71 27.52 21.37
N VAL A 315 -7.34 27.67 20.11
CA VAL A 315 -7.85 28.71 19.21
C VAL A 315 -9.35 28.57 18.98
N ILE A 316 -9.84 27.35 18.73
CA ILE A 316 -11.27 27.07 18.55
C ILE A 316 -12.04 27.44 19.83
N THR A 317 -11.56 27.02 21.00
CA THR A 317 -12.17 27.33 22.29
C THR A 317 -12.21 28.86 22.53
N PHE A 318 -11.09 29.55 22.29
CA PHE A 318 -11.00 31.01 22.42
C PHE A 318 -12.03 31.72 21.54
N MET A 319 -12.13 31.35 20.25
CA MET A 319 -13.13 31.90 19.34
C MET A 319 -14.56 31.63 19.82
N THR A 320 -14.83 30.41 20.30
CA THR A 320 -16.15 30.00 20.80
C THR A 320 -16.55 30.81 22.05
N VAL A 321 -15.61 31.08 22.95
CA VAL A 321 -15.83 31.89 24.16
C VAL A 321 -16.00 33.38 23.82
N ALA A 322 -15.27 33.89 22.82
CA ALA A 322 -15.35 35.30 22.42
C ALA A 322 -16.69 35.65 21.75
N PHE A 323 -17.32 34.70 21.02
CA PHE A 323 -18.52 34.94 20.23
C PHE A 323 -19.75 35.36 21.06
N PRO A 324 -20.11 34.71 22.23
CA PRO A 324 -21.23 35.12 23.07
C PRO A 324 -20.96 36.39 23.89
N GLY A 325 -19.70 36.83 23.95
CA GLY A 325 -19.28 38.00 24.73
C GLY A 325 -19.52 39.34 24.04
N TRP A 326 -20.02 39.33 22.81
CA TRP A 326 -20.47 40.52 22.09
C TRP A 326 -21.98 40.67 22.25
#